data_992ad8bc2059f44f99abb21f7a169d90
#
_entry.id   992ad8bc2059f44f99abb21f7a169d90
#
_cell.length_a   1.000
_cell.length_b   1.000
_cell.length_c   1.000
_cell.angle_alpha   90.00
_cell.angle_beta   90.00
_cell.angle_gamma   90.00
#
_symmetry.space_group_name_H-M   'P 1'
#
loop_
_entity.id
_entity.type
_entity.pdbx_description
1 polymer ?
#
loop_
_entity_poly.entity_id
_entity_poly.type
_entity_poly.pdbx_seq_one_letter_code
_entity_poly.pdbx_strand_id
1 'polypeptide(L)'
;MKLRTQMLLVTLLAVALVIGGLYIGANYYLLSGTEEIEQNSIIETDNQFLKLLEYDLHHLSILTTDWGYWDDTYIFMDDFNQEYIDSNLVDSTFYDGGLNVILYFFPNGTYAYGKAYDLMADTEVPVPASLLEDIQIRKLIGSGSLLRKSTGLINTDEGPMAIAAVPILTSDEYGPMRGSLVMGYYLGDAHIQKLSEYMPSPVEIYSLEDSAAFAGIPQDTLKSYNDQVWIATEGIDTIHSVFVIDDIFEEKAFYGRTSMDRDIYRLGLT
;
A
#
# COMPACT_ATOMS: atom_id res chain seq x y z
N MET A 1 -59.44 22.42 -39.26
CA MET A 1 -57.99 22.50 -39.60
C MET A 1 -57.80 21.90 -40.98
N LYS A 2 -57.06 22.57 -41.88
CA LYS A 2 -56.86 22.06 -43.26
C LYS A 2 -55.88 20.84 -43.17
N LEU A 3 -56.15 19.77 -43.92
CA LEU A 3 -55.41 18.52 -43.97
C LEU A 3 -53.88 18.75 -43.99
N ARG A 4 -53.38 19.74 -44.71
CA ARG A 4 -51.94 20.17 -44.75
C ARG A 4 -51.37 20.55 -43.38
N THR A 5 -52.19 21.23 -42.54
CA THR A 5 -51.74 21.65 -41.20
C THR A 5 -51.61 20.44 -40.24
N GLN A 6 -52.51 19.45 -40.38
CA GLN A 6 -52.44 18.21 -39.60
C GLN A 6 -51.24 17.35 -40.01
N MET A 7 -50.99 17.21 -41.32
CA MET A 7 -49.80 16.48 -41.80
C MET A 7 -48.50 17.14 -41.34
N LEU A 8 -48.37 18.47 -41.40
CA LEU A 8 -47.22 19.22 -40.90
C LEU A 8 -47.01 19.03 -39.41
N LEU A 9 -48.07 19.06 -38.59
CA LEU A 9 -47.98 18.84 -37.15
C LEU A 9 -47.54 17.42 -36.81
N VAL A 10 -48.05 16.41 -37.51
CA VAL A 10 -47.65 15.01 -37.31
C VAL A 10 -46.19 14.81 -37.70
N THR A 11 -45.76 15.38 -38.83
CA THR A 11 -44.34 15.27 -39.26
C THR A 11 -43.40 15.98 -38.27
N LEU A 12 -43.74 17.18 -37.79
CA LEU A 12 -42.98 17.93 -36.80
C LEU A 12 -42.88 17.17 -35.49
N LEU A 13 -43.98 16.55 -35.02
CA LEU A 13 -43.98 15.72 -33.81
C LEU A 13 -43.08 14.49 -33.98
N ALA A 14 -43.19 13.81 -35.13
CA ALA A 14 -42.36 12.64 -35.43
C ALA A 14 -40.87 13.00 -35.44
N VAL A 15 -40.47 14.11 -36.07
CA VAL A 15 -39.09 14.60 -36.10
C VAL A 15 -38.62 14.98 -34.69
N ALA A 16 -39.45 15.66 -33.90
CA ALA A 16 -39.14 16.02 -32.53
C ALA A 16 -38.92 14.77 -31.64
N LEU A 17 -39.73 13.71 -31.81
CA LEU A 17 -39.55 12.45 -31.09
C LEU A 17 -38.26 11.74 -31.49
N VAL A 18 -37.89 11.72 -32.76
CA VAL A 18 -36.65 11.13 -33.25
C VAL A 18 -35.43 11.90 -32.69
N ILE A 19 -35.43 13.23 -32.77
CA ILE A 19 -34.36 14.06 -32.23
C ILE A 19 -34.26 13.89 -30.73
N GLY A 20 -35.40 13.88 -30.00
CA GLY A 20 -35.42 13.64 -28.55
C GLY A 20 -34.87 12.27 -28.18
N GLY A 21 -35.25 11.22 -28.92
CA GLY A 21 -34.74 9.87 -28.72
C GLY A 21 -33.22 9.75 -28.99
N LEU A 22 -32.73 10.39 -30.05
CA LEU A 22 -31.31 10.44 -30.36
C LEU A 22 -30.51 11.21 -29.29
N TYR A 23 -31.04 12.32 -28.79
CA TYR A 23 -30.44 13.11 -27.74
C TYR A 23 -30.31 12.33 -26.42
N ILE A 24 -31.40 11.67 -26.00
CA ILE A 24 -31.40 10.82 -24.79
C ILE A 24 -30.42 9.65 -24.95
N GLY A 25 -30.44 8.99 -26.12
CA GLY A 25 -29.50 7.87 -26.38
C GLY A 25 -28.07 8.31 -26.41
N ALA A 26 -27.75 9.45 -27.01
CA ALA A 26 -26.39 10.01 -27.03
C ALA A 26 -25.91 10.39 -25.63
N ASN A 27 -26.74 11.06 -24.83
CA ASN A 27 -26.39 11.40 -23.44
C ASN A 27 -26.17 10.14 -22.58
N TYR A 28 -27.05 9.14 -22.71
CA TYR A 28 -26.88 7.89 -21.98
C TYR A 28 -25.55 7.19 -22.34
N TYR A 29 -25.22 7.14 -23.63
CA TYR A 29 -23.97 6.53 -24.10
C TYR A 29 -22.74 7.30 -23.66
N LEU A 30 -22.77 8.64 -23.70
CA LEU A 30 -21.70 9.49 -23.23
C LEU A 30 -21.47 9.33 -21.73
N LEU A 31 -22.52 9.37 -20.92
CA LEU A 31 -22.41 9.24 -19.46
C LEU A 31 -21.91 7.85 -19.03
N SER A 32 -22.38 6.78 -19.69
CA SER A 32 -21.87 5.44 -19.38
C SER A 32 -20.41 5.28 -19.79
N GLY A 33 -19.97 5.89 -20.89
CA GLY A 33 -18.59 5.89 -21.31
C GLY A 33 -17.67 6.68 -20.36
N THR A 34 -18.13 7.83 -19.85
CA THR A 34 -17.36 8.61 -18.87
C THR A 34 -17.22 7.87 -17.52
N GLU A 35 -18.26 7.17 -17.08
CA GLU A 35 -18.22 6.36 -15.86
C GLU A 35 -17.18 5.22 -15.95
N GLU A 36 -17.13 4.52 -17.09
CA GLU A 36 -16.14 3.47 -17.34
C GLU A 36 -14.70 4.02 -17.34
N ILE A 37 -14.50 5.20 -17.95
CA ILE A 37 -13.19 5.85 -17.96
C ILE A 37 -12.74 6.21 -16.54
N GLU A 38 -13.64 6.77 -15.71
CA GLU A 38 -13.31 7.11 -14.31
C GLU A 38 -13.03 5.87 -13.47
N GLN A 39 -13.80 4.80 -13.62
CA GLN A 39 -13.53 3.53 -12.94
C GLN A 39 -12.16 2.96 -13.32
N ASN A 40 -11.80 2.97 -14.60
CA ASN A 40 -10.49 2.53 -15.05
C ASN A 40 -9.38 3.45 -14.53
N SER A 41 -9.61 4.75 -14.44
CA SER A 41 -8.63 5.71 -13.92
C SER A 41 -8.34 5.49 -12.43
N ILE A 42 -9.36 5.26 -11.61
CA ILE A 42 -9.13 5.02 -10.17
C ILE A 42 -8.43 3.67 -9.94
N ILE A 43 -8.79 2.63 -10.70
CA ILE A 43 -8.11 1.33 -10.63
C ILE A 43 -6.65 1.45 -11.06
N GLU A 44 -6.34 2.24 -12.10
CA GLU A 44 -4.95 2.47 -12.51
C GLU A 44 -4.17 3.22 -11.41
N THR A 45 -4.80 4.14 -10.70
CA THR A 45 -4.23 4.83 -9.54
C THR A 45 -3.91 3.83 -8.41
N ASP A 46 -4.83 2.92 -8.09
CA ASP A 46 -4.60 1.85 -7.11
C ASP A 46 -3.42 0.95 -7.52
N ASN A 47 -3.37 0.56 -8.79
CA ASN A 47 -2.26 -0.25 -9.33
C ASN A 47 -0.92 0.50 -9.31
N GLN A 48 -0.91 1.81 -9.55
CA GLN A 48 0.29 2.64 -9.43
C GLN A 48 0.79 2.66 -7.99
N PHE A 49 -0.11 2.81 -7.02
CA PHE A 49 0.25 2.74 -5.60
C PHE A 49 0.88 1.39 -5.25
N LEU A 50 0.27 0.28 -5.65
CA LEU A 50 0.80 -1.06 -5.37
C LEU A 50 2.20 -1.25 -5.98
N LYS A 51 2.45 -0.73 -7.19
CA LYS A 51 3.79 -0.76 -7.81
C LYS A 51 4.82 0.11 -7.07
N LEU A 52 4.42 1.29 -6.59
CA LEU A 52 5.29 2.13 -5.77
C LEU A 52 5.64 1.46 -4.44
N LEU A 53 4.66 0.85 -3.80
CA LEU A 53 4.86 0.07 -2.58
C LEU A 53 5.79 -1.12 -2.82
N GLU A 54 5.61 -1.87 -3.90
CA GLU A 54 6.49 -2.97 -4.30
C GLU A 54 7.93 -2.49 -4.52
N TYR A 55 8.10 -1.35 -5.20
CA TYR A 55 9.42 -0.74 -5.41
C TYR A 55 10.07 -0.34 -4.09
N ASP A 56 9.33 0.25 -3.17
CA ASP A 56 9.79 0.66 -1.86
C ASP A 56 10.21 -0.55 -1.01
N LEU A 57 9.38 -1.61 -0.99
CA LEU A 57 9.71 -2.90 -0.37
C LEU A 57 10.97 -3.54 -0.98
N HIS A 58 11.16 -3.43 -2.29
CA HIS A 58 12.36 -3.93 -2.96
C HIS A 58 13.62 -3.20 -2.49
N HIS A 59 13.56 -1.88 -2.30
CA HIS A 59 14.66 -1.11 -1.72
C HIS A 59 15.00 -1.56 -0.30
N LEU A 60 13.98 -1.75 0.55
CA LEU A 60 14.18 -2.29 1.89
C LEU A 60 14.85 -3.66 1.86
N SER A 61 14.44 -4.53 0.93
CA SER A 61 15.04 -5.86 0.73
C SER A 61 16.52 -5.78 0.36
N ILE A 62 16.88 -4.88 -0.55
CA ILE A 62 18.30 -4.67 -0.95
C ILE A 62 19.11 -4.20 0.24
N LEU A 63 18.65 -3.15 0.93
CA LEU A 63 19.35 -2.59 2.09
C LEU A 63 19.57 -3.66 3.18
N THR A 64 18.50 -4.40 3.53
CA THR A 64 18.59 -5.44 4.54
C THR A 64 19.52 -6.57 4.11
N THR A 65 19.53 -6.92 2.82
CA THR A 65 20.42 -7.94 2.27
C THR A 65 21.89 -7.52 2.34
N ASP A 66 22.19 -6.29 1.94
CA ASP A 66 23.57 -5.76 1.96
C ASP A 66 24.14 -5.82 3.40
N TRP A 67 23.33 -5.48 4.38
CA TRP A 67 23.73 -5.55 5.78
C TRP A 67 23.78 -6.99 6.33
N GLY A 68 22.84 -7.84 5.92
CA GLY A 68 22.77 -9.24 6.37
C GLY A 68 23.94 -10.09 5.84
N TYR A 69 24.51 -9.70 4.69
CA TYR A 69 25.62 -10.38 4.04
C TYR A 69 26.96 -9.65 4.21
N TRP A 70 27.04 -8.82 5.19
CA TRP A 70 28.25 -8.08 5.50
C TRP A 70 29.06 -8.80 6.59
N ASP A 71 30.38 -8.96 6.36
CA ASP A 71 31.27 -9.66 7.28
C ASP A 71 31.29 -9.04 8.68
N ASP A 72 31.15 -7.71 8.79
CA ASP A 72 31.10 -7.04 10.09
C ASP A 72 29.82 -7.38 10.85
N THR A 73 28.66 -7.48 10.13
CA THR A 73 27.40 -7.95 10.73
C THR A 73 27.51 -9.41 11.17
N TYR A 74 28.20 -10.24 10.36
CA TYR A 74 28.43 -11.64 10.69
C TYR A 74 29.28 -11.78 11.95
N ILE A 75 30.33 -10.97 12.11
CA ILE A 75 31.22 -10.96 13.31
C ILE A 75 30.45 -10.40 14.51
N PHE A 76 29.65 -9.32 14.32
CA PHE A 76 28.84 -8.72 15.37
C PHE A 76 27.94 -9.73 16.09
N MET A 77 27.40 -10.71 15.37
CA MET A 77 26.56 -11.76 15.97
C MET A 77 27.32 -12.70 16.96
N ASP A 78 28.63 -12.67 16.97
CA ASP A 78 29.45 -13.48 17.93
C ASP A 78 29.73 -12.74 19.23
N ASP A 79 30.05 -11.45 19.15
CA ASP A 79 30.62 -10.72 20.29
C ASP A 79 29.84 -9.44 20.67
N PHE A 80 28.90 -9.01 19.86
CA PHE A 80 28.10 -7.78 20.04
C PHE A 80 29.00 -6.57 20.33
N ASN A 81 30.10 -6.45 19.58
CA ASN A 81 31.12 -5.45 19.82
C ASN A 81 30.59 -4.01 19.70
N GLN A 82 31.07 -3.15 20.60
CA GLN A 82 30.66 -1.76 20.68
C GLN A 82 31.08 -0.95 19.44
N GLU A 83 32.18 -1.31 18.80
CA GLU A 83 32.66 -0.63 17.58
C GLU A 83 31.65 -0.72 16.43
N TYR A 84 31.02 -1.89 16.24
CA TYR A 84 29.96 -2.06 15.27
C TYR A 84 28.74 -1.18 15.59
N ILE A 85 28.34 -1.15 16.86
CA ILE A 85 27.19 -0.35 17.32
C ILE A 85 27.45 1.14 17.08
N ASP A 86 28.61 1.64 17.49
CA ASP A 86 28.99 3.05 17.42
C ASP A 86 29.23 3.52 15.97
N SER A 87 29.58 2.60 15.07
CA SER A 87 29.87 2.92 13.68
C SER A 87 28.65 2.77 12.78
N ASN A 88 27.77 1.80 13.05
CA ASN A 88 26.71 1.40 12.11
C ASN A 88 25.29 1.61 12.65
N LEU A 89 25.07 1.53 13.97
CA LEU A 89 23.74 1.68 14.55
C LEU A 89 23.55 3.07 15.18
N VAL A 90 23.97 4.10 14.43
CA VAL A 90 23.86 5.52 14.81
C VAL A 90 22.56 6.12 14.26
N ASP A 91 22.14 7.26 14.83
CA ASP A 91 20.86 7.92 14.46
C ASP A 91 20.75 8.18 12.95
N SER A 92 21.85 8.62 12.32
CA SER A 92 21.85 8.87 10.86
C SER A 92 21.55 7.61 10.04
N THR A 93 21.90 6.43 10.50
CA THR A 93 21.56 5.18 9.82
C THR A 93 20.06 4.96 9.72
N PHE A 94 19.34 5.27 10.80
CA PHE A 94 17.88 5.17 10.84
C PHE A 94 17.24 6.28 10.00
N TYR A 95 17.68 7.51 10.19
CA TYR A 95 17.15 8.67 9.49
C TYR A 95 17.39 8.59 7.97
N ASP A 96 18.64 8.36 7.55
CA ASP A 96 19.00 8.28 6.13
C ASP A 96 18.43 7.03 5.45
N GLY A 97 18.34 5.92 6.17
CA GLY A 97 17.72 4.67 5.70
C GLY A 97 16.21 4.67 5.76
N GLY A 98 15.58 5.67 6.41
CA GLY A 98 14.13 5.70 6.64
C GLY A 98 13.63 4.55 7.49
N LEU A 99 14.45 4.04 8.43
CA LEU A 99 14.17 2.84 9.22
C LEU A 99 13.64 3.19 10.61
N ASN A 100 12.61 2.50 11.06
CA ASN A 100 12.17 2.56 12.46
C ASN A 100 12.81 1.48 13.32
N VAL A 101 13.22 0.35 12.73
CA VAL A 101 13.81 -0.76 13.49
C VAL A 101 14.92 -1.46 12.70
N ILE A 102 15.95 -1.87 13.44
CA ILE A 102 16.99 -2.81 13.03
C ILE A 102 17.12 -3.83 14.14
N LEU A 103 16.77 -5.10 13.87
CA LEU A 103 16.68 -6.16 14.86
C LEU A 103 17.52 -7.36 14.42
N TYR A 104 18.24 -7.94 15.37
CA TYR A 104 19.07 -9.12 15.19
C TYR A 104 18.52 -10.27 16.02
N PHE A 105 18.43 -11.43 15.41
CA PHE A 105 17.92 -12.65 16.06
C PHE A 105 18.92 -13.78 15.90
N PHE A 106 19.07 -14.60 16.94
CA PHE A 106 19.85 -15.83 16.87
C PHE A 106 19.22 -16.86 15.92
N PRO A 107 19.98 -17.89 15.46
CA PRO A 107 19.44 -18.93 14.59
C PRO A 107 18.24 -19.71 15.16
N ASN A 108 18.07 -19.70 16.48
CA ASN A 108 16.93 -20.31 17.16
C ASN A 108 15.68 -19.39 17.22
N GLY A 109 15.77 -18.20 16.63
CA GLY A 109 14.70 -17.20 16.62
C GLY A 109 14.58 -16.36 17.89
N THR A 110 15.50 -16.49 18.86
CA THR A 110 15.49 -15.59 20.02
C THR A 110 16.11 -14.24 19.67
N TYR A 111 15.53 -13.18 20.21
CA TYR A 111 16.05 -11.82 20.06
C TYR A 111 17.46 -11.72 20.62
N ALA A 112 18.37 -11.16 19.86
CA ALA A 112 19.77 -10.99 20.22
C ALA A 112 20.09 -9.53 20.56
N TYR A 113 19.82 -8.63 19.64
CA TYR A 113 20.09 -7.20 19.77
C TYR A 113 19.16 -6.40 18.82
N GLY A 114 18.98 -5.12 19.09
CA GLY A 114 18.33 -4.22 18.15
C GLY A 114 18.17 -2.82 18.68
N LYS A 115 17.88 -1.92 17.76
CA LYS A 115 17.52 -0.53 18.04
C LYS A 115 16.24 -0.17 17.31
N ALA A 116 15.50 0.76 17.91
CA ALA A 116 14.35 1.41 17.28
C ALA A 116 14.51 2.93 17.31
N TYR A 117 13.94 3.59 16.30
CA TYR A 117 14.06 5.01 16.09
C TYR A 117 12.71 5.61 15.71
N ASP A 118 12.35 6.68 16.37
CA ASP A 118 11.18 7.48 15.98
C ASP A 118 11.64 8.53 14.95
N LEU A 119 11.31 8.28 13.69
CA LEU A 119 11.67 9.16 12.57
C LEU A 119 10.98 10.54 12.64
N MET A 120 9.85 10.65 13.35
CA MET A 120 9.14 11.93 13.50
C MET A 120 9.72 12.77 14.65
N ALA A 121 10.08 12.13 15.75
CA ALA A 121 10.70 12.77 16.90
C ALA A 121 12.22 12.93 16.75
N ASP A 122 12.81 12.29 15.72
CA ASP A 122 14.25 12.27 15.42
C ASP A 122 15.08 11.81 16.65
N THR A 123 14.68 10.65 17.21
CA THR A 123 15.33 10.12 18.43
C THR A 123 15.24 8.60 18.54
N GLU A 124 16.26 8.02 19.17
CA GLU A 124 16.24 6.61 19.54
C GLU A 124 15.14 6.35 20.59
N VAL A 125 14.38 5.27 20.40
CA VAL A 125 13.33 4.81 21.30
C VAL A 125 13.56 3.33 21.68
N PRO A 126 13.01 2.86 22.80
CA PRO A 126 13.06 1.44 23.11
C PRO A 126 12.39 0.60 22.01
N VAL A 127 12.98 -0.56 21.69
CA VAL A 127 12.35 -1.52 20.77
C VAL A 127 11.00 -1.94 21.38
N PRO A 128 9.89 -1.80 20.64
CA PRO A 128 8.58 -2.19 21.16
C PRO A 128 8.54 -3.68 21.53
N ALA A 129 8.09 -3.99 22.74
CA ALA A 129 7.99 -5.37 23.19
C ALA A 129 6.96 -6.15 22.37
N SER A 130 5.87 -5.51 21.96
CA SER A 130 4.86 -6.03 21.03
C SER A 130 5.49 -6.55 19.74
N LEU A 131 6.41 -5.78 19.15
CA LEU A 131 7.10 -6.15 17.92
C LEU A 131 7.99 -7.41 18.10
N LEU A 132 8.69 -7.53 19.24
CA LEU A 132 9.51 -8.71 19.55
C LEU A 132 8.69 -9.97 19.82
N GLU A 133 7.45 -9.79 20.28
CA GLU A 133 6.52 -10.89 20.57
C GLU A 133 5.59 -11.19 19.38
N ASP A 134 5.64 -10.37 18.33
CA ASP A 134 4.78 -10.50 17.17
C ASP A 134 4.91 -11.89 16.52
N ILE A 135 3.76 -12.53 16.34
CA ILE A 135 3.69 -13.89 15.80
C ILE A 135 4.17 -13.91 14.34
N GLN A 136 3.96 -12.83 13.57
CA GLN A 136 4.36 -12.74 12.17
C GLN A 136 5.88 -12.65 12.06
N ILE A 137 6.54 -11.82 12.87
CA ILE A 137 8.01 -11.76 12.94
C ILE A 137 8.58 -13.12 13.37
N ARG A 138 7.99 -13.77 14.38
CA ARG A 138 8.40 -15.09 14.82
C ARG A 138 8.23 -16.16 13.74
N LYS A 139 7.20 -16.10 12.92
CA LYS A 139 7.03 -16.99 11.77
C LYS A 139 8.13 -16.79 10.73
N LEU A 140 8.48 -15.52 10.45
CA LEU A 140 9.56 -15.19 9.52
C LEU A 140 10.89 -15.76 9.98
N ILE A 141 11.19 -15.69 11.28
CA ILE A 141 12.49 -16.06 11.87
C ILE A 141 12.52 -17.54 12.23
N GLY A 142 11.41 -18.15 12.65
CA GLY A 142 11.33 -19.48 13.28
C GLY A 142 11.06 -20.66 12.35
N SER A 143 10.69 -20.44 11.08
CA SER A 143 10.12 -21.50 10.22
C SER A 143 11.13 -22.36 9.46
N GLY A 144 12.43 -22.36 9.83
CA GLY A 144 13.46 -23.07 9.02
C GLY A 144 13.59 -22.50 7.58
N SER A 145 12.76 -21.57 7.26
CA SER A 145 12.70 -20.73 6.04
C SER A 145 13.78 -19.64 6.05
N LEU A 146 14.63 -19.62 7.07
CA LEU A 146 15.72 -18.66 7.30
C LEU A 146 16.79 -18.61 6.20
N LEU A 147 16.67 -19.47 5.20
CA LEU A 147 17.47 -19.40 3.97
C LEU A 147 16.81 -18.54 2.89
N ARG A 148 15.61 -17.99 3.13
CA ARG A 148 14.89 -17.17 2.16
C ARG A 148 14.79 -15.73 2.66
N LYS A 149 15.19 -14.80 1.81
CA LYS A 149 14.87 -13.38 1.96
C LYS A 149 13.35 -13.23 1.90
N SER A 150 12.78 -12.56 2.85
CA SER A 150 11.34 -12.29 2.90
C SER A 150 11.15 -10.79 3.08
N THR A 151 10.29 -10.20 2.26
CA THR A 151 9.98 -8.77 2.32
C THR A 151 8.50 -8.57 2.03
N GLY A 152 7.85 -7.70 2.77
CA GLY A 152 6.43 -7.42 2.63
C GLY A 152 5.89 -6.59 3.77
N LEU A 153 4.58 -6.57 3.91
CA LEU A 153 3.88 -5.88 4.99
C LEU A 153 3.52 -6.84 6.13
N ILE A 154 3.53 -6.33 7.34
CA ILE A 154 2.95 -6.98 8.52
C ILE A 154 2.02 -6.00 9.25
N ASN A 155 1.03 -6.53 9.95
CA ASN A 155 0.17 -5.75 10.83
C ASN A 155 0.70 -5.89 12.27
N THR A 156 1.14 -4.78 12.87
CA THR A 156 1.65 -4.73 14.25
C THR A 156 0.68 -3.97 15.14
N ASP A 157 0.88 -4.06 16.47
CA ASP A 157 0.07 -3.28 17.43
C ASP A 157 0.23 -1.76 17.23
N GLU A 158 1.37 -1.32 16.69
CA GLU A 158 1.64 0.08 16.37
C GLU A 158 1.17 0.49 14.95
N GLY A 159 0.65 -0.46 14.16
CA GLY A 159 0.11 -0.24 12.82
C GLY A 159 0.82 -1.02 11.71
N PRO A 160 0.48 -0.74 10.45
CA PRO A 160 1.10 -1.36 9.29
C PRO A 160 2.60 -1.09 9.23
N MET A 161 3.40 -2.13 9.02
CA MET A 161 4.85 -2.04 8.92
C MET A 161 5.36 -2.75 7.67
N ALA A 162 6.23 -2.08 6.92
CA ALA A 162 7.07 -2.70 5.91
C ALA A 162 8.26 -3.36 6.59
N ILE A 163 8.54 -4.62 6.24
CA ILE A 163 9.58 -5.41 6.89
C ILE A 163 10.36 -6.22 5.85
N ALA A 164 11.66 -6.34 6.07
CA ALA A 164 12.51 -7.28 5.37
C ALA A 164 13.29 -8.12 6.39
N ALA A 165 13.36 -9.42 6.15
CA ALA A 165 14.10 -10.38 6.96
C ALA A 165 15.05 -11.18 6.07
N VAL A 166 16.32 -11.26 6.47
CA VAL A 166 17.37 -11.98 5.72
C VAL A 166 18.26 -12.78 6.67
N PRO A 167 18.84 -13.91 6.22
CA PRO A 167 19.84 -14.61 7.00
C PRO A 167 21.11 -13.77 7.13
N ILE A 168 21.82 -13.91 8.25
CA ILE A 168 23.14 -13.30 8.44
C ILE A 168 24.20 -14.31 8.01
N LEU A 169 24.87 -13.99 6.91
CA LEU A 169 25.91 -14.79 6.27
C LEU A 169 27.18 -13.92 6.06
N THR A 170 28.28 -14.54 5.62
CA THR A 170 29.44 -13.80 5.16
C THR A 170 29.21 -13.13 3.82
N SER A 171 30.05 -12.17 3.42
CA SER A 171 29.97 -11.47 2.12
C SER A 171 30.03 -12.41 0.91
N ASP A 172 30.66 -13.58 1.07
CA ASP A 172 30.68 -14.62 0.03
C ASP A 172 29.40 -15.48 0.02
N GLU A 173 28.40 -15.15 0.82
CA GLU A 173 27.18 -15.94 1.04
C GLU A 173 27.46 -17.37 1.55
N TYR A 174 28.56 -17.57 2.24
CA TYR A 174 29.06 -18.85 2.73
C TYR A 174 29.09 -18.91 4.25
N GLY A 175 29.13 -20.11 4.78
CA GLY A 175 29.28 -20.36 6.21
C GLY A 175 27.96 -20.72 6.91
N PRO A 176 28.04 -21.13 8.18
CA PRO A 176 26.85 -21.35 8.97
C PRO A 176 26.13 -20.01 9.21
N MET A 177 24.84 -19.99 9.01
CA MET A 177 24.00 -18.83 9.33
C MET A 177 24.14 -18.47 10.82
N ARG A 178 24.49 -17.22 11.14
CA ARG A 178 24.66 -16.75 12.53
C ARG A 178 23.39 -16.13 13.12
N GLY A 179 22.37 -15.97 12.33
CA GLY A 179 21.11 -15.40 12.78
C GLY A 179 20.30 -14.83 11.62
N SER A 180 19.37 -13.95 11.97
CA SER A 180 18.58 -13.17 11.02
C SER A 180 18.66 -11.71 11.35
N LEU A 181 18.80 -10.89 10.31
CA LEU A 181 18.63 -9.45 10.35
C LEU A 181 17.22 -9.10 9.88
N VAL A 182 16.55 -8.26 10.65
CA VAL A 182 15.24 -7.72 10.32
C VAL A 182 15.33 -6.20 10.33
N MET A 183 14.94 -5.57 9.22
CA MET A 183 14.79 -4.12 9.13
C MET A 183 13.38 -3.77 8.75
N GLY A 184 12.89 -2.63 9.21
CA GLY A 184 11.54 -2.21 8.90
C GLY A 184 11.24 -0.76 9.22
N TYR A 185 10.15 -0.27 8.65
CA TYR A 185 9.59 1.06 8.92
C TYR A 185 8.07 1.00 8.93
N TYR A 186 7.46 1.87 9.74
CA TYR A 186 6.00 1.99 9.79
C TYR A 186 5.48 2.72 8.55
N LEU A 187 4.39 2.20 7.98
CA LEU A 187 3.61 2.86 6.93
C LEU A 187 2.64 3.88 7.56
N GLY A 188 3.18 4.80 8.34
CA GLY A 188 2.42 5.91 8.91
C GLY A 188 2.09 6.98 7.87
N ASP A 189 1.23 7.95 8.27
CA ASP A 189 0.71 9.00 7.39
C ASP A 189 1.82 9.74 6.62
N ALA A 190 2.96 10.05 7.27
CA ALA A 190 4.07 10.75 6.63
C ALA A 190 4.72 9.93 5.51
N HIS A 191 4.86 8.60 5.68
CA HIS A 191 5.42 7.72 4.67
C HIS A 191 4.45 7.54 3.49
N ILE A 192 3.18 7.32 3.80
CA ILE A 192 2.11 7.21 2.79
C ILE A 192 1.95 8.51 2.02
N GLN A 193 2.03 9.66 2.69
CA GLN A 193 2.02 10.97 2.03
C GLN A 193 3.18 11.12 1.05
N LYS A 194 4.40 10.71 1.43
CA LYS A 194 5.57 10.73 0.56
C LYS A 194 5.39 9.86 -0.69
N LEU A 195 4.84 8.65 -0.54
CA LEU A 195 4.49 7.79 -1.68
C LEU A 195 3.42 8.44 -2.55
N SER A 196 2.43 9.08 -1.93
CA SER A 196 1.31 9.74 -2.63
C SER A 196 1.72 11.02 -3.38
N GLU A 197 2.87 11.63 -3.08
CA GLU A 197 3.39 12.78 -3.86
C GLU A 197 3.63 12.45 -5.34
N TYR A 198 3.82 11.18 -5.66
CA TYR A 198 4.03 10.70 -7.03
C TYR A 198 2.74 10.18 -7.69
N MET A 199 1.58 10.42 -7.07
CA MET A 199 0.31 9.85 -7.49
C MET A 199 -0.72 10.94 -7.80
N PRO A 200 -1.69 10.65 -8.69
CA PRO A 200 -2.79 11.58 -9.00
C PRO A 200 -3.69 11.88 -7.79
N SER A 201 -3.79 10.93 -6.86
CA SER A 201 -4.61 11.05 -5.65
C SER A 201 -3.94 10.34 -4.48
N PRO A 202 -4.11 10.85 -3.25
CA PRO A 202 -3.55 10.21 -2.07
C PRO A 202 -4.24 8.87 -1.81
N VAL A 203 -3.48 7.94 -1.22
CA VAL A 203 -3.96 6.65 -0.75
C VAL A 203 -3.85 6.63 0.78
N GLU A 204 -4.85 6.05 1.41
CA GLU A 204 -4.88 5.76 2.84
C GLU A 204 -4.79 4.24 3.05
N ILE A 205 -4.09 3.79 4.09
CA ILE A 205 -3.98 2.36 4.42
C ILE A 205 -4.66 2.11 5.77
N TYR A 206 -5.45 1.05 5.82
CA TYR A 206 -6.17 0.60 7.01
C TYR A 206 -5.91 -0.88 7.26
N SER A 207 -5.86 -1.30 8.52
CA SER A 207 -5.91 -2.73 8.85
C SER A 207 -7.23 -3.34 8.35
N LEU A 208 -7.21 -4.62 8.00
CA LEU A 208 -8.40 -5.33 7.52
C LEU A 208 -9.55 -5.33 8.56
N GLU A 209 -9.19 -5.25 9.85
CA GLU A 209 -10.16 -5.18 10.96
C GLU A 209 -10.74 -3.78 11.16
N ASP A 210 -10.13 -2.75 10.53
CA ASP A 210 -10.56 -1.37 10.68
C ASP A 210 -11.69 -1.04 9.71
N SER A 211 -12.90 -0.86 10.26
CA SER A 211 -14.07 -0.43 9.48
C SER A 211 -13.95 0.99 8.90
N ALA A 212 -12.93 1.76 9.32
CA ALA A 212 -12.69 3.12 8.82
C ALA A 212 -12.37 3.15 7.32
N ALA A 213 -11.84 2.05 6.74
CA ALA A 213 -11.63 1.92 5.30
C ALA A 213 -12.89 2.23 4.46
N PHE A 214 -14.06 1.90 4.99
CA PHE A 214 -15.36 2.12 4.34
C PHE A 214 -16.15 3.29 4.94
N ALA A 215 -15.60 4.00 5.94
CA ALA A 215 -16.28 5.11 6.59
C ALA A 215 -16.50 6.28 5.61
N GLY A 216 -17.72 6.82 5.59
CA GLY A 216 -18.09 7.92 4.70
C GLY A 216 -18.30 7.53 3.23
N ILE A 217 -18.07 6.27 2.84
CA ILE A 217 -18.35 5.79 1.48
C ILE A 217 -19.84 5.46 1.37
N PRO A 218 -20.56 6.00 0.34
CA PRO A 218 -21.97 5.70 0.14
C PRO A 218 -22.19 4.20 -0.14
N GLN A 219 -22.92 3.53 0.74
CA GLN A 219 -23.14 2.08 0.65
C GLN A 219 -24.11 1.68 -0.47
N ASP A 220 -24.99 2.59 -0.89
CA ASP A 220 -25.97 2.38 -1.96
C ASP A 220 -25.32 2.35 -3.36
N THR A 221 -24.16 2.99 -3.52
CA THR A 221 -23.38 2.99 -4.76
C THR A 221 -22.18 2.03 -4.72
N LEU A 222 -21.84 1.47 -3.56
CA LEU A 222 -20.70 0.57 -3.39
C LEU A 222 -20.92 -0.74 -4.14
N LYS A 223 -20.08 -1.00 -5.11
CA LYS A 223 -20.13 -2.21 -5.95
C LYS A 223 -18.78 -2.92 -5.92
N SER A 224 -18.80 -4.24 -5.84
CA SER A 224 -17.62 -5.05 -6.08
C SER A 224 -17.23 -4.95 -7.55
N TYR A 225 -16.00 -4.52 -7.83
CA TYR A 225 -15.43 -4.57 -9.17
C TYR A 225 -14.85 -5.96 -9.45
N ASN A 226 -14.19 -6.52 -8.43
CA ASN A 226 -13.70 -7.90 -8.38
C ASN A 226 -13.60 -8.35 -6.90
N ASP A 227 -13.01 -9.51 -6.64
CA ASP A 227 -12.88 -10.08 -5.29
C ASP A 227 -11.95 -9.26 -4.34
N GLN A 228 -11.24 -8.27 -4.88
CA GLN A 228 -10.24 -7.48 -4.15
C GLN A 228 -10.46 -5.97 -4.24
N VAL A 229 -11.40 -5.49 -5.07
CA VAL A 229 -11.62 -4.07 -5.30
C VAL A 229 -13.11 -3.74 -5.26
N TRP A 230 -13.45 -2.69 -4.51
CA TRP A 230 -14.80 -2.12 -4.44
C TRP A 230 -14.75 -0.68 -4.90
N ILE A 231 -15.73 -0.25 -5.66
CA ILE A 231 -15.87 1.11 -6.17
C ILE A 231 -17.22 1.68 -5.75
N ALA A 232 -17.21 2.93 -5.31
CA ALA A 232 -18.41 3.69 -4.99
C ALA A 232 -18.35 5.10 -5.58
N THR A 233 -19.49 5.70 -5.86
CA THR A 233 -19.58 7.08 -6.31
C THR A 233 -20.39 7.90 -5.32
N GLU A 234 -19.88 9.06 -4.93
CA GLU A 234 -20.55 10.05 -4.11
C GLU A 234 -21.11 11.15 -5.03
N GLY A 235 -22.36 10.96 -5.48
CA GLY A 235 -23.02 11.88 -6.41
C GLY A 235 -22.23 12.05 -7.71
N ILE A 236 -22.08 13.32 -8.11
CA ILE A 236 -21.35 13.73 -9.31
C ILE A 236 -19.93 14.23 -8.98
N ASP A 237 -19.54 14.22 -7.71
CA ASP A 237 -18.34 14.91 -7.23
C ASP A 237 -17.16 13.96 -7.02
N THR A 238 -17.37 12.79 -6.40
CA THR A 238 -16.25 11.93 -5.99
C THR A 238 -16.51 10.47 -6.37
N ILE A 239 -15.43 9.79 -6.76
CA ILE A 239 -15.35 8.33 -6.89
C ILE A 239 -14.35 7.79 -5.87
N HIS A 240 -14.73 6.71 -5.20
CA HIS A 240 -13.92 6.03 -4.19
C HIS A 240 -13.58 4.63 -4.65
N SER A 241 -12.38 4.19 -4.34
CA SER A 241 -11.95 2.80 -4.45
C SER A 241 -11.49 2.30 -3.09
N VAL A 242 -11.80 1.05 -2.77
CA VAL A 242 -11.22 0.30 -1.66
C VAL A 242 -10.67 -0.98 -2.24
N PHE A 243 -9.38 -1.24 -2.01
CA PHE A 243 -8.70 -2.42 -2.53
C PHE A 243 -7.93 -3.15 -1.43
N VAL A 244 -7.71 -4.45 -1.62
CA VAL A 244 -7.01 -5.32 -0.66
C VAL A 244 -5.51 -5.28 -0.93
N ILE A 245 -4.73 -5.26 0.15
CA ILE A 245 -3.28 -5.43 0.13
C ILE A 245 -2.94 -6.66 0.98
N ASP A 246 -2.16 -7.57 0.40
CA ASP A 246 -1.75 -8.78 1.08
C ASP A 246 -0.52 -8.52 1.97
N ASP A 247 -0.36 -9.32 3.02
CA ASP A 247 0.82 -9.30 3.88
C ASP A 247 1.98 -10.10 3.28
N ILE A 248 3.09 -10.18 4.03
CA ILE A 248 4.30 -10.94 3.64
C ILE A 248 4.06 -12.45 3.48
N PHE A 249 2.93 -12.98 3.97
CA PHE A 249 2.54 -14.38 3.86
C PHE A 249 1.51 -14.63 2.74
N GLU A 250 1.23 -13.62 1.92
CA GLU A 250 0.21 -13.65 0.86
C GLU A 250 -1.21 -13.82 1.43
N GLU A 251 -1.42 -13.36 2.67
CA GLU A 251 -2.75 -13.32 3.30
C GLU A 251 -3.29 -11.89 3.26
N LYS A 252 -4.59 -11.74 3.04
CA LYS A 252 -5.24 -10.41 3.05
C LYS A 252 -5.08 -9.77 4.42
N ALA A 253 -4.49 -8.58 4.48
CA ALA A 253 -4.16 -7.94 5.76
C ALA A 253 -4.57 -6.47 5.85
N PHE A 254 -4.65 -5.76 4.71
CA PHE A 254 -4.92 -4.33 4.70
C PHE A 254 -5.92 -3.95 3.62
N TYR A 255 -6.58 -2.81 3.82
CA TYR A 255 -7.29 -2.07 2.80
C TYR A 255 -6.51 -0.83 2.41
N GLY A 256 -6.32 -0.63 1.10
CA GLY A 256 -6.00 0.67 0.52
C GLY A 256 -7.29 1.40 0.15
N ARG A 257 -7.34 2.71 0.34
CA ARG A 257 -8.46 3.55 -0.06
C ARG A 257 -7.96 4.73 -0.87
N THR A 258 -8.57 4.93 -2.04
CA THR A 258 -8.33 6.07 -2.93
C THR A 258 -9.62 6.85 -3.13
N SER A 259 -9.52 8.17 -3.23
CA SER A 259 -10.65 9.05 -3.56
C SER A 259 -10.21 10.04 -4.62
N MET A 260 -11.01 10.18 -5.69
CA MET A 260 -10.73 11.06 -6.82
C MET A 260 -11.95 11.89 -7.18
N ASP A 261 -11.72 13.12 -7.66
CA ASP A 261 -12.76 13.97 -8.22
C ASP A 261 -13.29 13.39 -9.55
N ARG A 262 -14.59 13.52 -9.77
CA ARG A 262 -15.27 13.04 -10.99
C ARG A 262 -15.30 14.11 -12.09
N ASP A 263 -14.12 14.65 -12.42
CA ASP A 263 -13.99 15.74 -13.40
C ASP A 263 -14.47 15.35 -14.79
N ILE A 264 -14.18 14.12 -15.24
CA ILE A 264 -14.56 13.60 -16.55
C ILE A 264 -16.08 13.44 -16.63
N TYR A 265 -16.70 12.91 -15.59
CA TYR A 265 -18.16 12.75 -15.52
C TYR A 265 -18.86 14.11 -15.50
N ARG A 266 -18.37 15.08 -14.73
CA ARG A 266 -18.89 16.46 -14.70
C ARG A 266 -18.82 17.15 -16.05
N LEU A 267 -17.74 16.95 -16.81
CA LEU A 267 -17.62 17.46 -18.19
C LEU A 267 -18.59 16.79 -19.15
N GLY A 268 -18.92 15.52 -18.94
CA GLY A 268 -19.92 14.81 -19.75
C GLY A 268 -21.36 15.26 -19.50
N LEU A 269 -21.64 15.98 -18.40
CA LEU A 269 -22.95 16.54 -18.07
C LEU A 269 -23.22 17.93 -18.68
N THR A 270 -22.17 18.63 -19.15
CA THR A 270 -22.27 19.99 -19.76
C THR A 270 -22.44 19.92 -21.26
#